data_3368395c710b1483080d736fed4c8647
#
_entry.id   3368395c710b1483080d736fed4c8647
#
_cell.length_a   1.000
_cell.length_b   1.000
_cell.length_c   1.000
_cell.angle_alpha   90.00
_cell.angle_beta   90.00
_cell.angle_gamma   90.00
#
_symmetry.space_group_name_H-M   'P 1'
#
loop_
_entity.id
_entity.type
_entity.pdbx_description
1 polymer ?
#
loop_
_entity_poly.entity_id
_entity_poly.type
_entity_poly.pdbx_seq_one_letter_code
_entity_poly.pdbx_strand_id
1 'polypeptide(L)'
;MQNEIPLIDCPIDYIFGEASGKVLNEYMRFPCKIKCGVYAFMAAGTARATVNITQYEFQENDVLYLSPNSFFRVHEFSEDARVLYIVLSSSFLEKNAYSIRRPRLTGMEACQIVHVTPEQKNVILHFSQVLEEAVNCTPSMIDTERMVHVYNLIHLVFHDYFVANSGTKSR
;
A
#
# COMPACT_ATOMS: atom_id res chain seq x y z
N MET A 1 9.12 26.91 18.06
CA MET A 1 8.60 26.43 16.77
C MET A 1 8.01 25.04 17.00
N GLN A 2 6.70 24.93 16.97
CA GLN A 2 6.04 23.61 16.97
C GLN A 2 6.40 22.95 15.64
N ASN A 3 7.18 21.88 15.68
CA ASN A 3 7.40 21.02 14.51
C ASN A 3 6.08 20.27 14.27
N GLU A 4 5.20 20.86 13.47
CA GLU A 4 4.01 20.17 13.01
C GLU A 4 4.44 18.98 12.14
N ILE A 5 3.92 17.80 12.48
CA ILE A 5 4.18 16.59 11.70
C ILE A 5 3.52 16.77 10.33
N PRO A 6 4.29 16.66 9.23
CA PRO A 6 3.73 16.79 7.89
C PRO A 6 2.55 15.86 7.66
N LEU A 7 1.50 16.41 7.07
CA LEU A 7 0.30 15.68 6.67
C LEU A 7 0.40 15.36 5.19
N ILE A 8 0.36 14.07 4.85
CA ILE A 8 0.48 13.61 3.47
C ILE A 8 -0.86 13.01 3.03
N ASP A 9 -1.37 13.51 1.92
CA ASP A 9 -2.51 12.94 1.20
C ASP A 9 -2.17 12.86 -0.29
N CYS A 10 -2.87 12.02 -1.01
CA CYS A 10 -2.75 11.93 -2.45
C CYS A 10 -3.47 13.13 -3.09
N PRO A 11 -2.82 13.92 -3.97
CA PRO A 11 -3.42 15.12 -4.56
C PRO A 11 -4.49 14.83 -5.60
N ILE A 12 -4.56 13.59 -6.07
CA ILE A 12 -5.56 13.08 -7.01
C ILE A 12 -6.22 11.84 -6.42
N ASP A 13 -7.30 11.35 -7.01
CA ASP A 13 -8.08 10.24 -6.46
C ASP A 13 -7.24 9.00 -6.18
N TYR A 14 -6.30 8.68 -7.06
CA TYR A 14 -5.38 7.57 -6.87
C TYR A 14 -4.05 7.78 -7.61
N ILE A 15 -3.00 7.14 -7.10
CA ILE A 15 -1.69 7.01 -7.76
C ILE A 15 -1.28 5.54 -7.63
N PHE A 16 -0.73 4.97 -8.69
CA PHE A 16 -0.05 3.68 -8.64
C PHE A 16 1.25 3.76 -9.44
N GLY A 17 2.18 2.88 -9.11
CA GLY A 17 3.47 2.85 -9.80
C GLY A 17 4.49 2.00 -9.07
N GLU A 18 5.73 2.19 -9.48
CA GLU A 18 6.90 1.58 -8.88
C GLU A 18 7.86 2.66 -8.39
N ALA A 19 8.44 2.46 -7.21
CA ALA A 19 9.47 3.33 -6.66
C ALA A 19 10.71 2.52 -6.26
N SER A 20 11.89 3.09 -6.51
CA SER A 20 13.16 2.52 -6.05
C SER A 20 13.46 2.93 -4.61
N GLY A 21 14.27 2.13 -3.91
CA GLY A 21 14.73 2.45 -2.56
C GLY A 21 15.44 3.80 -2.48
N LYS A 22 16.16 4.18 -3.52
CA LYS A 22 16.83 5.49 -3.59
C LYS A 22 15.83 6.64 -3.51
N VAL A 23 14.77 6.61 -4.34
CA VAL A 23 13.72 7.63 -4.35
C VAL A 23 12.98 7.65 -3.02
N LEU A 24 12.61 6.49 -2.49
CA LEU A 24 11.89 6.40 -1.22
C LEU A 24 12.73 6.92 -0.04
N ASN A 25 14.03 6.66 -0.02
CA ASN A 25 14.93 7.19 1.00
C ASN A 25 15.06 8.72 0.96
N GLU A 26 14.96 9.35 -0.21
CA GLU A 26 15.01 10.81 -0.35
C GLU A 26 13.75 11.48 0.21
N TYR A 27 12.58 10.91 -0.07
CA TYR A 27 11.29 11.57 0.22
C TYR A 27 10.64 11.17 1.54
N MET A 28 10.97 10.00 2.11
CA MET A 28 10.24 9.45 3.24
C MET A 28 11.02 9.39 4.56
N ARG A 29 12.12 10.12 4.69
CA ARG A 29 12.95 10.12 5.91
C ARG A 29 12.32 10.78 7.13
N PHE A 30 11.34 11.66 6.92
CA PHE A 30 10.70 12.40 7.99
C PHE A 30 9.41 11.70 8.45
N PRO A 31 9.12 11.72 9.76
CA PRO A 31 7.84 11.22 10.23
C PRO A 31 6.72 12.08 9.64
N CYS A 32 5.69 11.40 9.13
CA CYS A 32 4.52 12.04 8.55
C CYS A 32 3.23 11.35 9.00
N LYS A 33 2.12 12.05 8.93
CA LYS A 33 0.79 11.48 9.07
C LYS A 33 0.19 11.25 7.68
N ILE A 34 -0.16 10.01 7.37
CA ILE A 34 -0.72 9.60 6.09
C ILE A 34 -2.23 9.62 6.18
N LYS A 35 -2.91 10.43 5.35
CA LYS A 35 -4.38 10.45 5.25
C LYS A 35 -4.92 9.44 4.24
N CYS A 36 -4.11 9.07 3.27
CA CYS A 36 -4.46 8.12 2.21
C CYS A 36 -4.42 6.67 2.68
N GLY A 37 -5.07 5.78 1.94
CA GLY A 37 -4.87 4.34 2.06
C GLY A 37 -3.74 3.90 1.12
N VAL A 38 -2.83 3.04 1.59
CA VAL A 38 -1.68 2.59 0.80
C VAL A 38 -1.63 1.07 0.80
N TYR A 39 -1.60 0.47 -0.40
CA TYR A 39 -1.12 -0.89 -0.62
C TYR A 39 0.27 -0.82 -1.24
N ALA A 40 1.20 -1.57 -0.68
CA ALA A 40 2.55 -1.67 -1.23
C ALA A 40 3.01 -3.13 -1.27
N PHE A 41 3.82 -3.46 -2.27
CA PHE A 41 4.42 -4.77 -2.45
C PHE A 41 5.93 -4.62 -2.64
N MET A 42 6.70 -5.28 -1.79
CA MET A 42 8.15 -5.35 -1.91
C MET A 42 8.54 -6.32 -3.01
N ALA A 43 8.75 -5.81 -4.22
CA ALA A 43 9.15 -6.64 -5.37
C ALA A 43 10.62 -7.09 -5.29
N ALA A 44 11.46 -6.33 -4.59
CA ALA A 44 12.86 -6.65 -4.28
C ALA A 44 13.35 -5.86 -3.07
N GLY A 45 14.43 -6.33 -2.44
CA GLY A 45 15.12 -5.64 -1.36
C GLY A 45 14.44 -5.72 -0.01
N THR A 46 14.84 -4.82 0.88
CA THR A 46 14.36 -4.74 2.27
C THR A 46 14.04 -3.30 2.66
N ALA A 47 13.22 -3.14 3.68
CA ALA A 47 12.96 -1.85 4.29
C ALA A 47 12.73 -1.96 5.80
N ARG A 48 12.95 -0.87 6.50
CA ARG A 48 12.63 -0.72 7.92
C ARG A 48 11.85 0.58 8.13
N ALA A 49 10.70 0.47 8.77
CA ALA A 49 9.86 1.61 9.03
C ALA A 49 9.15 1.51 10.38
N THR A 50 8.69 2.64 10.91
CA THR A 50 7.80 2.69 12.07
C THR A 50 6.42 3.14 11.59
N VAL A 51 5.39 2.38 11.97
CA VAL A 51 3.99 2.76 11.79
C VAL A 51 3.37 2.95 13.18
N ASN A 52 2.87 4.15 13.44
CA ASN A 52 2.49 4.62 14.76
C ASN A 52 3.64 4.47 15.76
N ILE A 53 3.59 3.47 16.65
CA ILE A 53 4.62 3.18 17.65
C ILE A 53 5.35 1.85 17.41
N THR A 54 4.95 1.10 16.37
CA THR A 54 5.48 -0.25 16.09
C THR A 54 6.49 -0.18 14.95
N GLN A 55 7.66 -0.75 15.18
CA GLN A 55 8.68 -0.92 14.15
C GLN A 55 8.44 -2.20 13.38
N TYR A 56 8.55 -2.10 12.05
CA TYR A 56 8.39 -3.20 11.10
C TYR A 56 9.63 -3.33 10.23
N GLU A 57 9.96 -4.57 9.92
CA GLU A 57 10.93 -4.94 8.90
C GLU A 57 10.19 -5.58 7.74
N PHE A 58 10.50 -5.13 6.53
CA PHE A 58 9.90 -5.59 5.29
C PHE A 58 10.98 -6.24 4.43
N GLN A 59 10.61 -7.29 3.74
CA GLN A 59 11.49 -8.01 2.83
C GLN A 59 10.80 -8.28 1.50
N GLU A 60 11.57 -8.74 0.53
CA GLU A 60 11.02 -9.17 -0.76
C GLU A 60 9.84 -10.14 -0.55
N ASN A 61 8.80 -9.97 -1.34
CA ASN A 61 7.51 -10.68 -1.29
C ASN A 61 6.59 -10.30 -0.12
N ASP A 62 6.89 -9.24 0.61
CA ASP A 62 5.94 -8.70 1.57
C ASP A 62 4.93 -7.77 0.89
N VAL A 63 3.67 -7.98 1.19
CA VAL A 63 2.57 -7.06 0.90
C VAL A 63 2.20 -6.35 2.18
N LEU A 64 2.06 -5.06 2.07
CA LEU A 64 1.73 -4.20 3.18
C LEU A 64 0.47 -3.38 2.87
N TYR A 65 -0.39 -3.22 3.86
CA TYR A 65 -1.47 -2.25 3.87
C TYR A 65 -1.28 -1.25 5.00
N LEU A 66 -1.25 0.04 4.67
CA LEU A 66 -1.27 1.15 5.63
C LEU A 66 -2.66 1.76 5.67
N SER A 67 -3.26 1.78 6.85
CA SER A 67 -4.55 2.41 7.08
C SER A 67 -4.45 3.93 7.03
N PRO A 68 -5.49 4.64 6.55
CA PRO A 68 -5.59 6.08 6.68
C PRO A 68 -5.39 6.56 8.12
N ASN A 69 -4.84 7.76 8.27
CA ASN A 69 -4.52 8.40 9.54
C ASN A 69 -3.38 7.77 10.36
N SER A 70 -2.60 6.86 9.76
CA SER A 70 -1.41 6.30 10.39
C SER A 70 -0.26 7.31 10.43
N PHE A 71 0.54 7.30 11.50
CA PHE A 71 1.86 7.91 11.52
C PHE A 71 2.86 6.95 10.91
N PHE A 72 3.68 7.46 9.99
CA PHE A 72 4.63 6.67 9.24
C PHE A 72 6.00 7.33 9.21
N ARG A 73 7.04 6.54 9.43
CA ARG A 73 8.44 6.97 9.30
C ARG A 73 9.25 5.84 8.70
N VAL A 74 9.87 6.11 7.57
CA VAL A 74 10.87 5.22 7.00
C VAL A 74 12.21 5.46 7.68
N HIS A 75 12.90 4.40 8.06
CA HIS A 75 14.27 4.44 8.55
C HIS A 75 15.24 4.20 7.42
N GLU A 76 14.95 3.19 6.59
CA GLU A 76 15.85 2.75 5.55
C GLU A 76 15.12 1.88 4.51
N PHE A 77 15.49 2.06 3.24
CA PHE A 77 15.30 1.08 2.17
C PHE A 77 16.66 0.64 1.68
N SER A 78 16.84 -0.65 1.37
CA SER A 78 18.04 -1.15 0.70
C SER A 78 18.16 -0.53 -0.71
N GLU A 79 19.39 -0.48 -1.24
CA GLU A 79 19.66 0.15 -2.55
C GLU A 79 18.94 -0.55 -3.71
N ASP A 80 18.76 -1.86 -3.59
CA ASP A 80 18.05 -2.72 -4.54
C ASP A 80 16.54 -2.78 -4.32
N ALA A 81 16.01 -2.04 -3.34
CA ALA A 81 14.60 -2.07 -3.03
C ALA A 81 13.76 -1.56 -4.21
N ARG A 82 12.70 -2.31 -4.52
CA ARG A 82 11.67 -1.99 -5.50
C ARG A 82 10.31 -2.21 -4.88
N VAL A 83 9.49 -1.16 -4.90
CA VAL A 83 8.17 -1.17 -4.27
C VAL A 83 7.13 -0.82 -5.30
N LEU A 84 6.22 -1.75 -5.57
CA LEU A 84 4.98 -1.46 -6.30
C LEU A 84 3.95 -0.92 -5.31
N TYR A 85 3.22 0.11 -5.67
CA TYR A 85 2.27 0.74 -4.77
C TYR A 85 1.00 1.22 -5.46
N ILE A 86 -0.09 1.21 -4.69
CA ILE A 86 -1.33 1.93 -4.99
C ILE A 86 -1.66 2.79 -3.78
N VAL A 87 -1.87 4.08 -4.04
CA VAL A 87 -2.27 5.07 -3.04
C VAL A 87 -3.64 5.62 -3.42
N LEU A 88 -4.56 5.63 -2.48
CA LEU A 88 -5.91 6.16 -2.64
C LEU A 88 -6.09 7.37 -1.72
N SER A 89 -6.49 8.51 -2.26
CA SER A 89 -6.69 9.73 -1.49
C SER A 89 -7.78 9.58 -0.42
N SER A 90 -7.70 10.40 0.62
CA SER A 90 -8.76 10.46 1.63
C SER A 90 -10.11 10.83 1.00
N SER A 91 -10.11 11.76 0.05
CA SER A 91 -11.31 12.18 -0.69
C SER A 91 -11.94 11.02 -1.48
N PHE A 92 -11.11 10.21 -2.17
CA PHE A 92 -11.61 9.01 -2.86
C PHE A 92 -12.24 8.01 -1.89
N LEU A 93 -11.57 7.73 -0.78
CA LEU A 93 -12.05 6.78 0.22
C LEU A 93 -13.35 7.23 0.89
N GLU A 94 -13.48 8.54 1.16
CA GLU A 94 -14.70 9.13 1.74
C GLU A 94 -15.88 9.10 0.77
N LYS A 95 -15.67 9.57 -0.47
CA LYS A 95 -16.70 9.59 -1.52
C LYS A 95 -17.24 8.19 -1.84
N ASN A 96 -16.39 7.18 -1.77
CA ASN A 96 -16.74 5.82 -2.14
C ASN A 96 -16.93 4.89 -0.94
N ALA A 97 -17.10 5.43 0.27
CA ALA A 97 -17.17 4.66 1.51
C ALA A 97 -18.24 3.55 1.52
N TYR A 98 -19.34 3.75 0.80
CA TYR A 98 -20.41 2.75 0.68
C TYR A 98 -20.16 1.71 -0.43
N SER A 99 -19.40 2.07 -1.44
CA SER A 99 -19.08 1.21 -2.60
C SER A 99 -17.82 0.38 -2.37
N ILE A 100 -16.96 0.83 -1.46
CA ILE A 100 -15.75 0.12 -1.06
C ILE A 100 -16.11 -0.94 -0.03
N ARG A 101 -15.94 -2.20 -0.40
CA ARG A 101 -16.03 -3.30 0.55
C ARG A 101 -14.85 -3.24 1.50
N ARG A 102 -15.08 -2.67 2.68
CA ARG A 102 -14.09 -2.74 3.76
C ARG A 102 -14.18 -4.13 4.38
N PRO A 103 -13.09 -4.91 4.46
CA PRO A 103 -13.13 -6.07 5.32
C PRO A 103 -13.44 -5.57 6.72
N ARG A 104 -14.30 -6.27 7.40
CA ARG A 104 -14.39 -6.18 8.85
C ARG A 104 -13.16 -6.88 9.43
N LEU A 105 -12.01 -6.25 9.30
CA LEU A 105 -10.82 -6.65 10.02
C LEU A 105 -11.06 -6.20 11.47
N THR A 106 -11.68 -7.09 12.23
CA THR A 106 -11.79 -6.95 13.68
C THR A 106 -10.38 -7.02 14.25
N GLY A 107 -9.92 -5.91 14.84
CA GLY A 107 -8.57 -5.77 15.38
C GLY A 107 -7.58 -5.14 14.40
N MET A 108 -8.00 -4.09 13.68
CA MET A 108 -7.15 -3.40 12.69
C MET A 108 -5.93 -2.79 13.35
N GLU A 109 -4.81 -3.47 13.19
CA GLU A 109 -3.52 -2.82 13.30
C GLU A 109 -3.41 -1.77 12.18
N ALA A 110 -2.74 -0.64 12.46
CA ALA A 110 -2.54 0.44 11.49
C ALA A 110 -1.73 0.00 10.26
N CYS A 111 -1.00 -1.10 10.40
CA CYS A 111 -0.22 -1.74 9.35
C CYS A 111 -0.47 -3.24 9.38
N GLN A 112 -0.75 -3.81 8.23
CA GLN A 112 -0.85 -5.25 8.05
C GLN A 112 0.18 -5.69 7.02
N ILE A 113 0.91 -6.76 7.34
CA ILE A 113 1.96 -7.32 6.49
C ILE A 113 1.68 -8.80 6.27
N VAL A 114 1.78 -9.22 5.02
CA VAL A 114 1.69 -10.61 4.61
C VAL A 114 2.84 -10.95 3.69
N HIS A 115 3.54 -12.04 3.98
CA HIS A 115 4.50 -12.63 3.07
C HIS A 115 3.78 -13.53 2.07
N VAL A 116 3.90 -13.21 0.77
CA VAL A 116 3.20 -13.93 -0.30
C VAL A 116 4.04 -15.06 -0.89
N THR A 117 3.37 -16.08 -1.40
CA THR A 117 4.03 -17.19 -2.10
C THR A 117 4.52 -16.74 -3.49
N PRO A 118 5.42 -17.52 -4.15
CA PRO A 118 5.86 -17.22 -5.51
C PRO A 118 4.71 -17.14 -6.52
N GLU A 119 3.67 -17.96 -6.37
CA GLU A 119 2.49 -17.94 -7.23
C GLU A 119 1.68 -16.66 -7.01
N GLN A 120 1.48 -16.24 -5.77
CA GLN A 120 0.80 -15.01 -5.41
C GLN A 120 1.59 -13.78 -5.87
N LYS A 121 2.93 -13.81 -5.77
CA LYS A 121 3.82 -12.80 -6.35
C LYS A 121 3.56 -12.62 -7.84
N ASN A 122 3.49 -13.71 -8.60
CA ASN A 122 3.23 -13.65 -10.04
C ASN A 122 1.89 -12.99 -10.35
N VAL A 123 0.84 -13.29 -9.57
CA VAL A 123 -0.47 -12.64 -9.71
C VAL A 123 -0.36 -11.13 -9.50
N ILE A 124 0.35 -10.69 -8.45
CA ILE A 124 0.53 -9.26 -8.15
C ILE A 124 1.29 -8.56 -9.28
N LEU A 125 2.38 -9.15 -9.77
CA LEU A 125 3.19 -8.56 -10.84
C LEU A 125 2.41 -8.45 -12.16
N HIS A 126 1.69 -9.50 -12.55
CA HIS A 126 0.86 -9.46 -13.76
C HIS A 126 -0.27 -8.45 -13.63
N PHE A 127 -0.92 -8.37 -12.46
CA PHE A 127 -1.98 -7.40 -12.23
C PHE A 127 -1.48 -5.96 -12.30
N SER A 128 -0.31 -5.65 -11.70
CA SER A 128 0.28 -4.33 -11.77
C SER A 128 0.65 -3.94 -13.19
N GLN A 129 1.19 -4.88 -13.98
CA GLN A 129 1.50 -4.66 -15.40
C GLN A 129 0.24 -4.37 -16.23
N VAL A 130 -0.81 -5.17 -16.06
CA VAL A 130 -2.09 -4.95 -16.77
C VAL A 130 -2.70 -3.59 -16.41
N LEU A 131 -2.64 -3.20 -15.13
CA LEU A 131 -3.13 -1.91 -14.67
C LEU A 131 -2.34 -0.75 -15.30
N GLU A 132 -1.01 -0.86 -15.34
CA GLU A 132 -0.14 0.13 -15.96
C GLU A 132 -0.41 0.27 -17.47
N GLU A 133 -0.52 -0.84 -18.18
CA GLU A 133 -0.85 -0.86 -19.60
C GLU A 133 -2.23 -0.25 -19.86
N ALA A 134 -3.25 -0.57 -19.06
CA ALA A 134 -4.60 -0.04 -19.20
C ALA A 134 -4.63 1.48 -19.04
N VAL A 135 -3.89 2.03 -18.07
CA VAL A 135 -3.81 3.50 -17.87
C VAL A 135 -3.03 4.18 -18.97
N ASN A 136 -1.92 3.60 -19.42
CA ASN A 136 -1.07 4.19 -20.45
C ASN A 136 -1.73 4.16 -21.84
N CYS A 137 -2.41 3.05 -22.18
CA CYS A 137 -3.03 2.88 -23.51
C CYS A 137 -4.39 3.57 -23.60
N THR A 138 -5.11 3.67 -22.51
CA THR A 138 -6.46 4.24 -22.49
C THR A 138 -6.72 4.99 -21.18
N PRO A 139 -6.16 6.19 -20.99
CA PRO A 139 -6.27 6.94 -19.75
C PRO A 139 -7.71 7.16 -19.26
N SER A 140 -8.67 7.22 -20.21
CA SER A 140 -10.10 7.33 -19.91
C SER A 140 -10.75 6.02 -19.44
N MET A 141 -10.07 4.89 -19.54
CA MET A 141 -10.62 3.60 -19.12
C MET A 141 -10.66 3.44 -17.60
N ILE A 142 -9.74 4.06 -16.88
CA ILE A 142 -9.68 3.98 -15.42
C ILE A 142 -10.00 5.37 -14.85
N ASP A 143 -11.27 5.71 -14.91
CA ASP A 143 -11.84 6.83 -14.16
C ASP A 143 -12.03 6.45 -12.68
N THR A 144 -12.47 7.41 -11.88
CA THR A 144 -12.70 7.23 -10.45
C THR A 144 -13.68 6.10 -10.16
N GLU A 145 -14.73 5.92 -10.98
CA GLU A 145 -15.75 4.88 -10.78
C GLU A 145 -15.15 3.47 -11.00
N ARG A 146 -14.39 3.31 -12.08
CA ARG A 146 -13.73 2.02 -12.39
C ARG A 146 -12.63 1.69 -11.39
N MET A 147 -11.93 2.70 -10.86
CA MET A 147 -10.95 2.50 -9.79
C MET A 147 -11.57 1.91 -8.52
N VAL A 148 -12.84 2.19 -8.22
CA VAL A 148 -13.54 1.53 -7.10
C VAL A 148 -13.60 0.01 -7.29
N HIS A 149 -13.83 -0.46 -8.52
CA HIS A 149 -13.85 -1.89 -8.83
C HIS A 149 -12.45 -2.50 -8.77
N VAL A 150 -11.45 -1.81 -9.29
CA VAL A 150 -10.03 -2.22 -9.19
C VAL A 150 -9.62 -2.34 -7.72
N TYR A 151 -9.94 -1.33 -6.92
CA TYR A 151 -9.64 -1.34 -5.49
C TYR A 151 -10.33 -2.48 -4.76
N ASN A 152 -11.61 -2.71 -5.02
CA ASN A 152 -12.36 -3.82 -4.42
C ASN A 152 -11.75 -5.18 -4.78
N LEU A 153 -11.27 -5.35 -6.02
CA LEU A 153 -10.59 -6.57 -6.44
C LEU A 153 -9.27 -6.77 -5.70
N ILE A 154 -8.42 -5.74 -5.65
CA ILE A 154 -7.16 -5.76 -4.90
C ILE A 154 -7.43 -6.11 -3.44
N HIS A 155 -8.42 -5.44 -2.86
CA HIS A 155 -8.77 -5.63 -1.48
C HIS A 155 -9.24 -7.05 -1.16
N LEU A 156 -10.05 -7.67 -2.04
CA LEU A 156 -10.46 -9.06 -1.89
C LEU A 156 -9.27 -10.03 -1.99
N VAL A 157 -8.41 -9.83 -2.98
CA VAL A 157 -7.22 -10.68 -3.18
C VAL A 157 -6.28 -10.58 -1.97
N PHE A 158 -5.98 -9.37 -1.50
CA PHE A 158 -5.12 -9.20 -0.34
C PHE A 158 -5.77 -9.65 0.96
N HIS A 159 -7.08 -9.43 1.11
CA HIS A 159 -7.81 -9.96 2.26
C HIS A 159 -7.65 -11.48 2.39
N ASP A 160 -7.81 -12.20 1.29
CA ASP A 160 -7.66 -13.65 1.29
C ASP A 160 -6.21 -14.06 1.63
N TYR A 161 -5.22 -13.30 1.17
CA TYR A 161 -3.83 -13.52 1.56
C TYR A 161 -3.59 -13.24 3.05
N PHE A 162 -4.16 -12.16 3.60
CA PHE A 162 -4.09 -11.83 5.02
C PHE A 162 -4.76 -12.90 5.89
N VAL A 163 -5.94 -13.38 5.50
CA VAL A 163 -6.65 -14.44 6.22
C VAL A 163 -5.91 -15.76 6.16
N ALA A 164 -5.43 -16.17 4.98
CA ALA A 164 -4.70 -17.43 4.80
C ALA A 164 -3.41 -17.49 5.64
N ASN A 165 -2.72 -16.35 5.82
CA ASN A 165 -1.45 -16.29 6.53
C ASN A 165 -1.55 -15.90 8.02
N SER A 166 -2.69 -15.34 8.46
CA SER A 166 -2.91 -15.02 9.88
C SER A 166 -3.02 -16.27 10.78
N GLY A 167 -3.38 -17.41 10.19
CA GLY A 167 -3.40 -18.70 10.90
C GLY A 167 -2.01 -19.31 11.20
N THR A 168 -0.92 -18.77 10.62
CA THR A 168 0.44 -19.34 10.75
C THR A 168 1.28 -18.66 11.85
N LYS A 169 0.82 -17.57 12.44
CA LYS A 169 1.56 -16.87 13.53
C LYS A 169 1.18 -17.28 14.95
N SER A 170 0.46 -18.39 15.11
CA SER A 170 0.16 -18.97 16.43
C SER A 170 0.94 -20.27 16.63
N ARG A 171 2.27 -20.17 16.75
CA ARG A 171 3.09 -21.19 17.41
C ARG A 171 4.37 -20.57 17.92
#